data_e2efc9943569f96256cdd3201721b004
#
_entry.id   e2efc9943569f96256cdd3201721b004
#
_cell.length_a   1.000
_cell.length_b   1.000
_cell.length_c   1.000
_cell.angle_alpha   90.00
_cell.angle_beta   90.00
_cell.angle_gamma   90.00
#
_symmetry.space_group_name_H-M   'P 1'
#
loop_
_entity.id
_entity.type
_entity.pdbx_description
1 polymer ?
#
loop_
_entity_poly.entity_id
_entity_poly.type
_entity_poly.pdbx_seq_one_letter_code
_entity_poly.pdbx_strand_id
1 'polypeptide(L)'
;MALPWRIRPGGLELRVRVTPRGGRDAIDGVEALADGRPVLKVRVRAAPDKGAANEGVRRLLAEALGLPASAVSLESGAAARLKTFSIAGAAEPLAAALAAMTGHAHP
;
A
#
# COMPACT_ATOMS: atom_id res chain seq x y z
N MET A 1 18.27 3.57 -3.66
CA MET A 1 17.25 2.66 -4.18
C MET A 1 15.87 3.28 -4.01
N ALA A 2 15.07 3.25 -5.06
CA ALA A 2 13.73 3.81 -4.98
C ALA A 2 12.80 2.90 -4.18
N LEU A 3 11.91 3.50 -3.39
CA LEU A 3 10.95 2.79 -2.57
C LEU A 3 9.52 3.10 -3.04
N PRO A 4 8.55 2.23 -2.81
CA PRO A 4 7.17 2.48 -3.20
C PRO A 4 6.47 3.51 -2.32
N TRP A 5 7.13 4.00 -1.28
CA TRP A 5 6.58 5.03 -0.39
C TRP A 5 7.46 6.25 -0.37
N ARG A 6 6.86 7.39 -0.05
CA ARG A 6 7.53 8.66 0.07
C ARG A 6 7.00 9.39 1.30
N ILE A 7 7.92 9.87 2.14
CA ILE A 7 7.56 10.66 3.32
C ILE A 7 7.05 12.02 2.87
N ARG A 8 6.00 12.49 3.53
CA ARG A 8 5.45 13.83 3.33
C ARG A 8 4.84 14.33 4.63
N PRO A 9 4.49 15.65 4.72
CA PRO A 9 3.95 16.19 5.96
C PRO A 9 2.74 15.40 6.47
N GLY A 10 2.80 14.97 7.71
CA GLY A 10 1.72 14.25 8.36
C GLY A 10 1.65 12.75 8.08
N GLY A 11 2.61 12.18 7.33
CA GLY A 11 2.59 10.76 7.05
C GLY A 11 3.43 10.35 5.86
N LEU A 12 2.86 9.50 5.02
CA LEU A 12 3.53 9.11 3.78
C LEU A 12 2.52 8.76 2.68
N GLU A 13 3.04 8.70 1.48
CA GLU A 13 2.34 8.28 0.28
C GLU A 13 2.86 6.91 -0.12
N LEU A 14 1.96 5.99 -0.45
CA LEU A 14 2.33 4.62 -0.80
C LEU A 14 1.71 4.26 -2.15
N ARG A 15 2.55 3.80 -3.08
CA ARG A 15 2.07 3.27 -4.36
C ARG A 15 1.88 1.77 -4.24
N VAL A 16 0.71 1.31 -4.68
CA VAL A 16 0.27 -0.07 -4.53
C VAL A 16 -0.22 -0.63 -5.85
N ARG A 17 0.19 -1.84 -6.17
CA ARG A 17 -0.41 -2.60 -7.26
C ARG A 17 -1.29 -3.67 -6.67
N VAL A 18 -2.58 -3.65 -7.04
CA VAL A 18 -3.59 -4.52 -6.44
C VAL A 18 -3.94 -5.66 -7.36
N THR A 19 -3.95 -6.88 -6.83
CA THR A 19 -4.52 -8.06 -7.50
C THR A 19 -5.83 -8.39 -6.79
N PRO A 20 -6.98 -8.03 -7.39
CA PRO A 20 -8.28 -8.41 -6.84
C PRO A 20 -8.54 -9.90 -7.07
N ARG A 21 -9.46 -10.47 -6.30
CA ARG A 21 -9.78 -11.90 -6.36
C ARG A 21 -8.54 -12.78 -6.21
N GLY A 22 -7.63 -12.35 -5.35
CA GLY A 22 -6.32 -12.99 -5.17
C GLY A 22 -6.30 -14.19 -4.24
N GLY A 23 -7.46 -14.69 -3.83
CA GLY A 23 -7.58 -15.85 -2.96
C GLY A 23 -7.46 -15.54 -1.49
N ARG A 24 -6.74 -14.51 -1.12
CA ARG A 24 -6.60 -14.03 0.27
C ARG A 24 -6.08 -12.61 0.30
N ASP A 25 -6.24 -11.96 1.43
CA ASP A 25 -5.66 -10.64 1.65
C ASP A 25 -4.21 -10.81 2.09
N ALA A 26 -3.27 -10.25 1.33
CA ALA A 26 -1.85 -10.41 1.64
C ALA A 26 -1.03 -9.28 1.03
N ILE A 27 0.06 -8.94 1.71
CA ILE A 27 1.09 -8.04 1.20
C ILE A 27 2.21 -8.93 0.67
N ASP A 28 2.47 -8.85 -0.63
CA ASP A 28 3.41 -9.76 -1.29
C ASP A 28 4.84 -9.21 -1.42
N GLY A 29 5.04 -7.94 -1.10
CA GLY A 29 6.37 -7.33 -1.16
C GLY A 29 6.46 -6.24 -2.21
N VAL A 30 7.68 -5.82 -2.51
CA VAL A 30 7.95 -4.74 -3.46
C VAL A 30 8.30 -5.31 -4.81
N GLU A 31 7.75 -4.71 -5.87
CA GLU A 31 8.00 -5.10 -7.26
C GLU A 31 8.32 -3.85 -8.06
N ALA A 32 9.20 -3.98 -9.05
CA ALA A 32 9.45 -2.90 -10.00
C ALA A 32 8.49 -3.06 -11.20
N LEU A 33 7.86 -1.95 -11.59
CA LEU A 33 7.08 -1.92 -12.83
C LEU A 33 8.02 -1.92 -14.04
N ALA A 34 7.45 -2.10 -15.23
CA ALA A 34 8.22 -2.11 -16.47
C ALA A 34 9.04 -0.84 -16.67
N ASP A 35 8.56 0.31 -16.19
CA ASP A 35 9.27 1.58 -16.25
C ASP A 35 10.27 1.81 -15.10
N GLY A 36 10.43 0.81 -14.24
CA GLY A 36 11.36 0.85 -13.12
C GLY A 36 10.78 1.40 -11.82
N ARG A 37 9.56 1.94 -11.82
CA ARG A 37 8.97 2.48 -10.59
C ARG A 37 8.63 1.34 -9.61
N PRO A 38 9.00 1.47 -8.32
CA PRO A 38 8.66 0.45 -7.34
C PRO A 38 7.21 0.60 -6.88
N VAL A 39 6.56 -0.52 -6.62
CA VAL A 39 5.22 -0.59 -6.06
C VAL A 39 5.15 -1.68 -5.01
N LEU A 40 4.25 -1.52 -4.05
CA LEU A 40 3.93 -2.57 -3.11
C LEU A 40 2.87 -3.47 -3.73
N LYS A 41 3.17 -4.75 -3.89
CA LYS A 41 2.21 -5.73 -4.40
C LYS A 41 1.31 -6.20 -3.28
N VAL A 42 0.02 -6.08 -3.48
CA VAL A 42 -0.96 -6.61 -2.52
C VAL A 42 -2.01 -7.44 -3.25
N ARG A 43 -2.51 -8.46 -2.58
CA ARG A 43 -3.66 -9.25 -3.02
C ARG A 43 -4.81 -9.00 -2.09
N VAL A 44 -6.01 -8.91 -2.64
CA VAL A 44 -7.24 -8.86 -1.84
C VAL A 44 -8.23 -9.87 -2.38
N ARG A 45 -9.04 -10.43 -1.50
CA ARG A 45 -10.09 -11.38 -1.86
C ARG A 45 -11.23 -10.68 -2.60
N ALA A 46 -11.44 -9.42 -2.28
CA ALA A 46 -12.55 -8.65 -2.82
C ALA A 46 -12.48 -8.49 -4.33
N ALA A 47 -13.64 -8.43 -4.97
CA ALA A 47 -13.76 -8.13 -6.39
C ALA A 47 -13.47 -6.65 -6.64
N PRO A 48 -13.07 -6.26 -7.88
CA PRO A 48 -12.69 -4.87 -8.17
C PRO A 48 -13.87 -3.90 -8.37
N ASP A 49 -15.09 -4.34 -8.12
CA ASP A 49 -16.26 -3.51 -8.36
C ASP A 49 -16.74 -2.80 -7.10
N LYS A 50 -17.42 -1.68 -7.30
CA LYS A 50 -18.07 -0.89 -6.24
C LYS A 50 -17.14 -0.51 -5.08
N GLY A 51 -15.84 -0.35 -5.37
CA GLY A 51 -14.87 0.03 -4.37
C GLY A 51 -14.48 -1.05 -3.37
N ALA A 52 -14.95 -2.29 -3.55
CA ALA A 52 -14.67 -3.37 -2.60
C ALA A 52 -13.17 -3.67 -2.50
N ALA A 53 -12.46 -3.72 -3.63
CA ALA A 53 -11.03 -3.97 -3.62
C ALA A 53 -10.26 -2.81 -2.96
N ASN A 54 -10.68 -1.55 -3.20
CA ASN A 54 -10.06 -0.39 -2.59
C ASN A 54 -10.20 -0.44 -1.07
N GLU A 55 -11.38 -0.78 -0.58
CA GLU A 55 -11.64 -0.91 0.84
C GLU A 55 -10.84 -2.08 1.44
N GLY A 56 -10.73 -3.17 0.73
CA GLY A 56 -9.93 -4.32 1.15
C GLY A 56 -8.46 -3.94 1.33
N VAL A 57 -7.90 -3.20 0.38
CA VAL A 57 -6.50 -2.72 0.46
C VAL A 57 -6.35 -1.76 1.64
N ARG A 58 -7.28 -0.83 1.80
CA ARG A 58 -7.22 0.16 2.88
C ARG A 58 -7.18 -0.53 4.25
N ARG A 59 -8.05 -1.51 4.46
CA ARG A 59 -8.10 -2.27 5.70
C ARG A 59 -6.86 -3.13 5.92
N LEU A 60 -6.38 -3.77 4.86
CA LEU A 60 -5.18 -4.60 4.93
C LEU A 60 -3.96 -3.77 5.34
N LEU A 61 -3.78 -2.60 4.74
CA LEU A 61 -2.67 -1.71 5.07
C LEU A 61 -2.78 -1.19 6.51
N ALA A 62 -3.97 -0.77 6.92
CA ALA A 62 -4.19 -0.28 8.27
C ALA A 62 -3.88 -1.36 9.30
N GLU A 63 -4.38 -2.56 9.09
CA GLU A 63 -4.13 -3.67 10.01
C GLU A 63 -2.65 -4.02 10.08
N ALA A 64 -1.99 -4.11 8.92
CA ALA A 64 -0.56 -4.43 8.87
C ALA A 64 0.31 -3.39 9.58
N LEU A 65 -0.11 -2.12 9.55
CA LEU A 65 0.63 -1.02 10.16
C LEU A 65 0.17 -0.70 11.58
N GLY A 66 -0.83 -1.41 12.09
CA GLY A 66 -1.36 -1.15 13.43
C GLY A 66 -2.10 0.17 13.54
N LEU A 67 -2.74 0.63 12.48
CA LEU A 67 -3.45 1.90 12.40
C LEU A 67 -4.96 1.71 12.30
N PRO A 68 -5.75 2.71 12.70
CA PRO A 68 -7.17 2.69 12.36
C PRO A 68 -7.35 2.85 10.85
N ALA A 69 -8.42 2.27 10.30
CA ALA A 69 -8.68 2.34 8.87
C ALA A 69 -8.79 3.77 8.36
N SER A 70 -9.24 4.70 9.21
CA SER A 70 -9.37 6.11 8.87
C SER A 70 -8.03 6.79 8.60
N ALA A 71 -6.91 6.18 9.01
CA ALA A 71 -5.58 6.72 8.74
C ALA A 71 -5.12 6.44 7.31
N VAL A 72 -5.78 5.53 6.60
CA VAL A 72 -5.41 5.14 5.23
C VAL A 72 -6.48 5.64 4.27
N SER A 73 -6.10 6.43 3.28
CA SER A 73 -7.01 7.04 2.31
C SER A 73 -6.52 6.81 0.90
N LEU A 74 -7.44 6.49 -0.01
CA LEU A 74 -7.12 6.40 -1.43
C LEU A 74 -6.99 7.80 -2.02
N GLU A 75 -5.85 8.11 -2.63
CA GLU A 75 -5.63 9.39 -3.30
C GLU A 75 -5.93 9.33 -4.79
N SER A 76 -5.54 8.26 -5.46
CA SER A 76 -5.72 8.13 -6.90
C SER A 76 -5.78 6.68 -7.32
N GLY A 77 -6.28 6.44 -8.52
CA GLY A 77 -6.33 5.10 -9.10
C GLY A 77 -7.53 4.28 -8.66
N ALA A 78 -8.66 4.90 -8.33
CA ALA A 78 -9.84 4.17 -7.82
C ALA A 78 -10.28 3.03 -8.73
N ALA A 79 -10.20 3.23 -10.04
CA ALA A 79 -10.60 2.22 -11.03
C ALA A 79 -9.42 1.48 -11.65
N ALA A 80 -8.21 1.72 -11.15
CA ALA A 80 -7.00 1.14 -11.71
C ALA A 80 -6.39 0.11 -10.76
N ARG A 81 -5.54 -0.75 -11.30
CA ARG A 81 -4.76 -1.69 -10.46
C ARG A 81 -3.62 -0.98 -9.74
N LEU A 82 -3.11 0.10 -10.30
CA LEU A 82 -2.11 0.95 -9.65
C LEU A 82 -2.83 2.03 -8.89
N LYS A 83 -2.59 2.08 -7.59
CA LYS A 83 -3.27 3.01 -6.69
C LYS A 83 -2.24 3.72 -5.83
N THR A 84 -2.58 4.95 -5.44
CA THR A 84 -1.79 5.71 -4.48
C THR A 84 -2.63 5.91 -3.23
N PHE A 85 -2.08 5.53 -2.09
CA PHE A 85 -2.71 5.72 -0.79
C PHE A 85 -1.93 6.73 0.03
N SER A 86 -2.66 7.52 0.80
CA SER A 86 -2.11 8.39 1.83
C SER A 86 -2.25 7.71 3.17
N ILE A 87 -1.17 7.67 3.95
CA ILE A 87 -1.18 7.06 5.26
C ILE A 87 -0.81 8.13 6.28
N ALA A 88 -1.74 8.45 7.17
CA ALA A 88 -1.52 9.46 8.20
C ALA A 88 -0.83 8.83 9.41
N GLY A 89 0.15 9.53 9.96
CA GLY A 89 0.87 9.09 11.13
C GLY A 89 2.31 9.59 11.16
N ALA A 90 3.09 9.06 12.09
CA ALA A 90 4.50 9.39 12.19
C ALA A 90 5.24 8.71 11.03
N ALA A 91 5.80 9.52 10.12
CA ALA A 91 6.34 9.03 8.86
C ALA A 91 7.48 8.03 9.03
N GLU A 92 8.43 8.30 9.92
CA GLU A 92 9.58 7.42 10.09
C GLU A 92 9.23 6.05 10.65
N PRO A 93 8.43 5.91 11.71
CA PRO A 93 7.97 4.60 12.15
C PRO A 93 7.16 3.85 11.10
N LEU A 94 6.34 4.57 10.31
CA LEU A 94 5.58 3.94 9.23
C LEU A 94 6.51 3.41 8.15
N ALA A 95 7.50 4.19 7.74
CA ALA A 95 8.48 3.75 6.75
C ALA A 95 9.28 2.55 7.26
N ALA A 96 9.68 2.56 8.52
CA ALA A 96 10.39 1.44 9.14
C ALA A 96 9.53 0.17 9.15
N ALA A 97 8.26 0.30 9.47
CA ALA A 97 7.33 -0.85 9.45
C ALA A 97 7.16 -1.43 8.05
N LEU A 98 7.02 -0.56 7.05
CA LEU A 98 6.93 -1.01 5.65
C LEU A 98 8.21 -1.69 5.19
N ALA A 99 9.36 -1.15 5.53
CA ALA A 99 10.64 -1.76 5.20
C ALA A 99 10.79 -3.13 5.83
N ALA A 100 10.40 -3.27 7.10
CA ALA A 100 10.48 -4.53 7.82
C ALA A 100 9.57 -5.60 7.20
N MET A 101 8.33 -5.25 6.89
CA MET A 101 7.38 -6.24 6.35
C MET A 101 7.66 -6.60 4.89
N THR A 102 8.37 -5.78 4.15
CA THR A 102 8.71 -6.05 2.75
C THR A 102 10.10 -6.63 2.58
N GLY A 103 10.87 -6.74 3.65
CA GLY A 103 12.24 -7.21 3.57
C GLY A 103 13.22 -6.22 2.97
N HIS A 104 12.80 -4.97 2.75
CA HIS A 104 13.67 -3.92 2.23
C HIS A 104 14.48 -3.30 3.36
N ALA A 105 15.80 -3.34 3.20
CA ALA A 105 16.67 -2.70 4.17
C ALA A 105 16.46 -1.19 4.14
N HIS A 106 16.46 -0.58 5.31
CA HIS A 106 16.53 0.87 5.41
C HIS A 106 17.90 1.33 4.94
N PRO A 107 17.97 2.31 4.08
CA PRO A 107 19.25 2.90 3.74
C PRO A 107 19.87 3.60 4.94
#